data_8b9064ee04ad9a6fd51e68822046eb7b
#
_entry.id   8b9064ee04ad9a6fd51e68822046eb7b
#
_cell.length_a   1.000
_cell.length_b   1.000
_cell.length_c   1.000
_cell.angle_alpha   90.00
_cell.angle_beta   90.00
_cell.angle_gamma   90.00
#
_symmetry.space_group_name_H-M   'P 1'
#
loop_
_entity.id
_entity.type
_entity.pdbx_description
1 polymer ?
#
loop_
_entity_poly.entity_id
_entity_poly.type
_entity_poly.pdbx_seq_one_letter_code
_entity_poly.pdbx_strand_id
1 'polypeptide(L)'
;KFILGMHPKHTILLSGTPTAGKYEKLWSQLHLLGWGISKDLFYKHYVEMTWIEDYESGFKIPHITGYKNVDRLKMKLAQHGAHFLKTDEVMNLPEQTIIEVHTSATPEYKKFMRDEVITIGERQFVGDTILSKRIYARMMCSYLNQNRITAFKDLIQSTEDRLLIFYNFKEELKTMKTAIEELNRPLSFVNGETKDLRAYEESSDSITFLQYQAGAMGLNLQKANKVIYFGLTDRSELFEQSKKRVHRIGQDQKCFYYIMFCPGTVEEDILHTLEERKDYTDELFKAYQQKGNR
;
A
#
# COMPACT_ATOMS: atom_id res chain seq x y z
N LYS A 1 -12.04 19.23 8.26
CA LYS A 1 -12.65 20.54 8.57
C LYS A 1 -12.27 21.04 9.97
N PHE A 2 -12.35 20.22 11.03
CA PHE A 2 -12.04 20.63 12.41
C PHE A 2 -10.65 21.27 12.55
N ILE A 3 -9.59 20.56 12.13
CA ILE A 3 -8.21 21.06 12.23
C ILE A 3 -7.99 22.37 11.45
N LEU A 4 -8.61 22.51 10.27
CA LEU A 4 -8.53 23.74 9.45
C LEU A 4 -9.17 24.97 10.15
N GLY A 5 -10.10 24.74 11.07
CA GLY A 5 -10.78 25.78 11.85
C GLY A 5 -10.10 26.15 13.16
N MET A 6 -9.00 25.48 13.54
CA MET A 6 -8.34 25.72 14.85
C MET A 6 -7.45 26.96 14.88
N HIS A 7 -7.01 27.48 13.73
CA HIS A 7 -6.11 28.65 13.60
C HIS A 7 -4.91 28.62 14.58
N PRO A 8 -4.08 27.56 14.56
CA PRO A 8 -2.95 27.44 15.49
C PRO A 8 -1.89 28.51 15.22
N LYS A 9 -1.21 29.00 16.26
CA LYS A 9 -0.10 29.94 16.12
C LYS A 9 1.09 29.35 15.36
N HIS A 10 1.35 28.07 15.54
CA HIS A 10 2.42 27.32 14.89
C HIS A 10 1.88 25.98 14.45
N THR A 11 2.26 25.55 13.24
CA THR A 11 1.86 24.26 12.66
C THR A 11 3.10 23.51 12.19
N ILE A 12 3.28 22.28 12.67
CA ILE A 12 4.29 21.34 12.17
C ILE A 12 3.56 20.10 11.68
N LEU A 13 3.76 19.75 10.43
CA LEU A 13 3.21 18.55 9.82
C LEU A 13 4.35 17.57 9.52
N LEU A 14 4.28 16.38 10.10
CA LEU A 14 5.26 15.32 9.88
C LEU A 14 4.59 14.14 9.17
N SER A 15 5.13 13.73 8.04
CA SER A 15 4.62 12.60 7.26
C SER A 15 5.74 11.93 6.47
N GLY A 16 5.76 10.61 6.44
CA GLY A 16 6.62 9.85 5.54
C GLY A 16 6.03 9.67 4.13
N THR A 17 4.76 10.04 3.93
CA THR A 17 4.01 9.90 2.68
C THR A 17 3.08 11.10 2.48
N PRO A 18 3.61 12.32 2.26
CA PRO A 18 2.80 13.54 2.27
C PRO A 18 1.71 13.56 1.19
N THR A 19 1.97 12.98 0.04
CA THR A 19 1.03 12.91 -1.08
C THR A 19 0.24 11.61 -1.09
N ALA A 20 0.78 10.54 -0.53
CA ALA A 20 0.29 9.17 -0.74
C ALA A 20 0.03 8.87 -2.24
N GLY A 21 0.94 9.36 -3.13
CA GLY A 21 0.82 9.30 -4.58
C GLY A 21 -0.28 10.16 -5.19
N LYS A 22 -0.81 11.16 -4.47
CA LYS A 22 -1.93 12.01 -4.91
C LYS A 22 -1.69 13.46 -4.52
N TYR A 23 -1.34 14.32 -5.48
CA TYR A 23 -1.02 15.72 -5.19
C TYR A 23 -2.21 16.55 -4.67
N GLU A 24 -3.44 16.14 -4.98
CA GLU A 24 -4.63 16.82 -4.44
C GLU A 24 -4.71 16.76 -2.91
N LYS A 25 -4.03 15.82 -2.26
CA LYS A 25 -3.94 15.73 -0.79
C LYS A 25 -3.08 16.84 -0.18
N LEU A 26 -2.22 17.47 -0.96
CA LEU A 26 -1.36 18.57 -0.50
C LEU A 26 -2.16 19.84 -0.21
N TRP A 27 -3.34 20.03 -0.81
CA TRP A 27 -4.14 21.23 -0.58
C TRP A 27 -4.41 21.47 0.92
N SER A 28 -4.87 20.47 1.65
CA SER A 28 -5.19 20.62 3.08
C SER A 28 -3.96 20.88 3.93
N GLN A 29 -2.82 20.29 3.57
CA GLN A 29 -1.55 20.48 4.26
C GLN A 29 -1.02 21.90 4.03
N LEU A 30 -0.99 22.36 2.78
CA LEU A 30 -0.56 23.69 2.42
C LEU A 30 -1.47 24.77 3.00
N HIS A 31 -2.78 24.51 3.08
CA HIS A 31 -3.73 25.41 3.72
C HIS A 31 -3.43 25.58 5.21
N LEU A 32 -3.11 24.49 5.92
CA LEU A 32 -2.67 24.51 7.32
C LEU A 32 -1.34 25.26 7.51
N LEU A 33 -0.46 25.21 6.51
CA LEU A 33 0.82 25.90 6.50
C LEU A 33 0.71 27.37 6.01
N GLY A 34 -0.50 27.90 5.90
CA GLY A 34 -0.76 29.32 5.63
C GLY A 34 -0.98 29.68 4.14
N TRP A 35 -1.08 28.70 3.23
CA TRP A 35 -1.45 29.01 1.85
C TRP A 35 -2.98 29.08 1.68
N GLY A 36 -3.52 30.29 1.66
CA GLY A 36 -4.97 30.56 1.63
C GLY A 36 -5.67 30.27 0.29
N ILE A 37 -5.16 29.36 -0.55
CA ILE A 37 -5.81 28.99 -1.81
C ILE A 37 -7.07 28.18 -1.55
N SER A 38 -8.20 28.50 -2.24
CA SER A 38 -9.38 27.68 -2.18
C SER A 38 -9.18 26.31 -2.82
N LYS A 39 -9.92 25.30 -2.39
CA LYS A 39 -9.83 23.94 -2.93
C LYS A 39 -10.09 23.93 -4.44
N ASP A 40 -11.13 24.63 -4.90
CA ASP A 40 -11.52 24.67 -6.31
C ASP A 40 -10.43 25.31 -7.17
N LEU A 41 -9.81 26.39 -6.68
CA LEU A 41 -8.70 27.03 -7.37
C LEU A 41 -7.45 26.14 -7.41
N PHE A 42 -7.16 25.41 -6.31
CA PHE A 42 -6.09 24.42 -6.28
C PHE A 42 -6.30 23.32 -7.32
N TYR A 43 -7.50 22.74 -7.38
CA TYR A 43 -7.84 21.69 -8.35
C TYR A 43 -7.73 22.23 -9.78
N LYS A 44 -8.29 23.41 -10.06
CA LYS A 44 -8.20 24.07 -11.38
C LYS A 44 -6.75 24.25 -11.86
N HIS A 45 -5.83 24.56 -10.94
CA HIS A 45 -4.43 24.84 -11.30
C HIS A 45 -3.52 23.62 -11.34
N TYR A 46 -3.79 22.58 -10.53
CA TYR A 46 -2.84 21.50 -10.30
C TYR A 46 -3.37 20.11 -10.60
N VAL A 47 -4.67 19.93 -10.79
CA VAL A 47 -5.28 18.62 -11.04
C VAL A 47 -5.89 18.58 -12.43
N GLU A 48 -5.60 17.52 -13.16
CA GLU A 48 -6.28 17.19 -14.42
C GLU A 48 -7.41 16.23 -14.13
N MET A 49 -8.61 16.55 -14.61
CA MET A 49 -9.82 15.76 -14.37
C MET A 49 -10.58 15.56 -15.67
N THR A 50 -11.12 14.36 -15.83
CA THR A 50 -12.16 14.06 -16.81
C THR A 50 -13.45 13.67 -16.11
N TRP A 51 -14.55 13.73 -16.81
CA TRP A 51 -15.85 13.31 -16.31
C TRP A 51 -16.18 11.95 -16.89
N ILE A 52 -16.38 10.97 -16.03
CA ILE A 52 -16.80 9.61 -16.41
C ILE A 52 -18.28 9.48 -16.05
N GLU A 53 -19.05 8.99 -17.00
CA GLU A 53 -20.46 8.68 -16.75
C GLU A 53 -20.54 7.38 -15.92
N ASP A 54 -21.17 7.47 -14.77
CA ASP A 54 -21.44 6.31 -13.94
C ASP A 54 -22.63 5.54 -14.54
N TYR A 55 -22.38 4.35 -15.00
CA TYR A 55 -23.38 3.52 -15.69
C TYR A 55 -24.61 3.17 -14.83
N GLU A 56 -24.48 3.17 -13.50
CA GLU A 56 -25.59 2.84 -12.61
C GLU A 56 -26.47 4.03 -12.30
N SER A 57 -25.88 5.21 -12.08
CA SER A 57 -26.60 6.41 -11.66
C SER A 57 -26.86 7.39 -12.79
N GLY A 58 -26.19 7.25 -13.95
CA GLY A 58 -26.22 8.21 -15.05
C GLY A 58 -25.58 9.57 -14.73
N PHE A 59 -24.99 9.72 -13.53
CA PHE A 59 -24.31 10.95 -13.15
C PHE A 59 -22.87 10.98 -13.63
N LYS A 60 -22.40 12.17 -14.00
CA LYS A 60 -21.00 12.38 -14.33
C LYS A 60 -20.18 12.53 -13.05
N ILE A 61 -19.24 11.61 -12.84
CA ILE A 61 -18.32 11.59 -11.69
C ILE A 61 -16.97 12.14 -12.15
N PRO A 62 -16.36 13.10 -11.41
CA PRO A 62 -15.04 13.61 -11.74
C PRO A 62 -13.97 12.55 -11.44
N HIS A 63 -13.16 12.22 -12.44
CA HIS A 63 -12.04 11.30 -12.34
C HIS A 63 -10.73 12.06 -12.56
N ILE A 64 -9.78 11.92 -11.65
CA ILE A 64 -8.45 12.55 -11.76
C ILE A 64 -7.61 11.70 -12.71
N THR A 65 -7.16 12.32 -13.81
CA THR A 65 -6.36 11.69 -14.86
C THR A 65 -4.87 12.05 -14.78
N GLY A 66 -4.52 13.11 -14.04
CA GLY A 66 -3.15 13.54 -13.92
C GLY A 66 -2.99 14.84 -13.13
N TYR A 67 -1.80 15.40 -13.21
CA TYR A 67 -1.44 16.64 -12.54
C TYR A 67 -0.69 17.57 -13.49
N LYS A 68 -0.91 18.88 -13.32
CA LYS A 68 -0.29 19.93 -14.12
C LYS A 68 0.36 20.98 -13.23
N ASN A 69 1.23 21.82 -13.82
CA ASN A 69 1.95 22.88 -13.10
C ASN A 69 2.69 22.36 -11.84
N VAL A 70 3.20 21.15 -11.87
CA VAL A 70 3.82 20.47 -10.73
C VAL A 70 5.02 21.27 -10.21
N ASP A 71 5.83 21.88 -11.08
CA ASP A 71 6.98 22.68 -10.65
C ASP A 71 6.56 23.93 -9.87
N ARG A 72 5.44 24.55 -10.27
CA ARG A 72 4.86 25.65 -9.51
C ARG A 72 4.35 25.18 -8.14
N LEU A 73 3.76 23.99 -8.07
CA LEU A 73 3.33 23.39 -6.80
C LEU A 73 4.54 23.13 -5.89
N LYS A 74 5.62 22.60 -6.43
CA LYS A 74 6.90 22.39 -5.72
C LYS A 74 7.46 23.69 -5.16
N MET A 75 7.46 24.77 -5.95
CA MET A 75 7.86 26.10 -5.46
C MET A 75 6.98 26.59 -4.31
N LYS A 76 5.66 26.36 -4.40
CA LYS A 76 4.72 26.74 -3.33
C LYS A 76 4.95 25.95 -2.05
N LEU A 77 5.22 24.65 -2.14
CA LEU A 77 5.61 23.81 -1.00
C LEU A 77 6.85 24.42 -0.28
N ALA A 78 7.89 24.75 -1.04
CA ALA A 78 9.10 25.36 -0.49
C ALA A 78 8.83 26.71 0.19
N GLN A 79 8.01 27.58 -0.45
CA GLN A 79 7.65 28.90 0.10
C GLN A 79 6.86 28.79 1.42
N HIS A 80 6.14 27.68 1.63
CA HIS A 80 5.39 27.43 2.87
C HIS A 80 6.12 26.50 3.84
N GLY A 81 7.46 26.41 3.72
CA GLY A 81 8.32 25.75 4.70
C GLY A 81 8.30 24.21 4.64
N ALA A 82 7.89 23.62 3.52
CA ALA A 82 8.02 22.18 3.36
C ALA A 82 9.50 21.79 3.20
N HIS A 83 9.96 20.84 4.00
CA HIS A 83 11.27 20.22 3.89
C HIS A 83 11.11 18.73 3.62
N PHE A 84 11.79 18.24 2.60
CA PHE A 84 11.78 16.84 2.23
C PHE A 84 13.17 16.25 2.50
N LEU A 85 13.20 15.22 3.34
CA LEU A 85 14.40 14.44 3.64
C LEU A 85 14.17 13.00 3.23
N LYS A 86 15.06 12.46 2.43
CA LYS A 86 15.07 11.03 2.14
C LYS A 86 15.78 10.29 3.27
N THR A 87 15.31 9.09 3.55
CA THR A 87 15.87 8.24 4.59
C THR A 87 17.35 7.92 4.33
N ASP A 88 17.69 7.64 3.07
CA ASP A 88 19.05 7.36 2.61
C ASP A 88 20.03 8.55 2.67
N GLU A 89 19.52 9.79 2.76
CA GLU A 89 20.34 11.00 2.92
C GLU A 89 20.72 11.27 4.38
N VAL A 90 19.89 10.81 5.31
CA VAL A 90 20.04 11.13 6.75
C VAL A 90 20.34 9.90 7.60
N MET A 91 20.21 8.70 7.06
CA MET A 91 20.39 7.44 7.77
C MET A 91 21.06 6.41 6.88
N ASN A 92 22.04 5.71 7.42
CA ASN A 92 22.64 4.56 6.77
C ASN A 92 21.79 3.31 7.13
N LEU A 93 20.82 2.97 6.30
CA LEU A 93 19.98 1.77 6.46
C LEU A 93 20.44 0.67 5.50
N PRO A 94 20.20 -0.61 5.84
CA PRO A 94 20.55 -1.73 4.99
C PRO A 94 19.85 -1.70 3.63
N GLU A 95 20.42 -2.41 2.68
CA GLU A 95 19.84 -2.57 1.33
C GLU A 95 18.46 -3.23 1.37
N GLN A 96 17.58 -2.82 0.45
CA GLN A 96 16.26 -3.41 0.22
C GLN A 96 16.25 -4.19 -1.09
N THR A 97 15.70 -5.40 -1.06
CA THR A 97 15.51 -6.22 -2.26
C THR A 97 14.04 -6.59 -2.39
N ILE A 98 13.46 -6.29 -3.54
CA ILE A 98 12.11 -6.72 -3.92
C ILE A 98 12.25 -8.00 -4.75
N ILE A 99 11.48 -9.02 -4.40
CA ILE A 99 11.43 -10.32 -5.05
C ILE A 99 9.99 -10.58 -5.46
N GLU A 100 9.76 -10.66 -6.76
CA GLU A 100 8.45 -11.00 -7.30
C GLU A 100 8.25 -12.51 -7.26
N VAL A 101 7.12 -12.93 -6.69
CA VAL A 101 6.70 -14.34 -6.64
C VAL A 101 5.47 -14.49 -7.53
N HIS A 102 5.71 -14.92 -8.75
CA HIS A 102 4.66 -15.08 -9.76
C HIS A 102 3.84 -16.35 -9.51
N THR A 103 2.53 -16.22 -9.57
CA THR A 103 1.59 -17.35 -9.50
C THR A 103 0.62 -17.29 -10.69
N SER A 104 0.26 -18.45 -11.23
CA SER A 104 -0.64 -18.52 -12.38
C SER A 104 -2.08 -18.22 -11.98
N ALA A 105 -2.78 -17.44 -12.81
CA ALA A 105 -4.21 -17.23 -12.66
C ALA A 105 -5.00 -18.54 -12.90
N THR A 106 -6.04 -18.78 -12.12
CA THR A 106 -6.86 -19.98 -12.20
C THR A 106 -7.89 -19.91 -13.35
N PRO A 107 -8.43 -21.06 -13.81
CA PRO A 107 -9.54 -21.08 -14.75
C PRO A 107 -10.77 -20.30 -14.23
N GLU A 108 -11.03 -20.35 -12.92
CA GLU A 108 -12.13 -19.65 -12.25
C GLU A 108 -11.98 -18.13 -12.40
N TYR A 109 -10.76 -17.59 -12.22
CA TYR A 109 -10.49 -16.19 -12.46
C TYR A 109 -10.82 -15.78 -13.91
N LYS A 110 -10.32 -16.54 -14.88
CA LYS A 110 -10.56 -16.28 -16.32
C LYS A 110 -12.05 -16.33 -16.66
N LYS A 111 -12.77 -17.32 -16.11
CA LYS A 111 -14.21 -17.45 -16.29
C LYS A 111 -14.95 -16.27 -15.69
N PHE A 112 -14.64 -15.88 -14.46
CA PHE A 112 -15.26 -14.73 -13.81
C PHE A 112 -15.03 -13.42 -14.57
N MET A 113 -13.81 -13.18 -15.05
CA MET A 113 -13.51 -11.96 -15.81
C MET A 113 -14.28 -11.84 -17.12
N ARG A 114 -14.66 -12.99 -17.73
CA ARG A 114 -15.46 -13.06 -18.95
C ARG A 114 -16.96 -13.01 -18.68
N ASP A 115 -17.43 -13.81 -17.73
CA ASP A 115 -18.86 -14.07 -17.53
C ASP A 115 -19.48 -13.20 -16.41
N GLU A 116 -18.63 -12.51 -15.63
CA GLU A 116 -18.96 -11.63 -14.48
C GLU A 116 -19.71 -12.35 -13.35
N VAL A 117 -19.95 -13.65 -13.48
CA VAL A 117 -20.58 -14.48 -12.47
C VAL A 117 -19.90 -15.85 -12.41
N ILE A 118 -19.67 -16.35 -11.19
CA ILE A 118 -19.14 -17.69 -10.95
C ILE A 118 -19.59 -18.22 -9.59
N THR A 119 -19.80 -19.54 -9.51
CA THR A 119 -20.01 -20.23 -8.24
C THR A 119 -18.76 -21.05 -7.90
N ILE A 120 -18.18 -20.85 -6.73
CA ILE A 120 -17.03 -21.59 -6.20
C ILE A 120 -17.46 -22.18 -4.85
N GLY A 121 -17.53 -23.51 -4.75
CA GLY A 121 -18.15 -24.18 -3.62
C GLY A 121 -19.63 -23.78 -3.49
N GLU A 122 -20.03 -23.34 -2.31
CA GLU A 122 -21.41 -22.87 -2.02
C GLU A 122 -21.59 -21.36 -2.26
N ARG A 123 -20.53 -20.63 -2.61
CA ARG A 123 -20.57 -19.17 -2.74
C ARG A 123 -20.64 -18.74 -4.20
N GLN A 124 -21.62 -17.90 -4.49
CA GLN A 124 -21.72 -17.21 -5.77
C GLN A 124 -21.05 -15.82 -5.69
N PHE A 125 -20.27 -15.50 -6.72
CA PHE A 125 -19.61 -14.19 -6.91
C PHE A 125 -20.22 -13.53 -8.14
N VAL A 126 -20.79 -12.35 -7.95
CA VAL A 126 -21.44 -11.56 -9.01
C VAL A 126 -20.74 -10.23 -9.12
N GLY A 127 -20.09 -10.01 -10.24
CA GLY A 127 -19.34 -8.77 -10.55
C GLY A 127 -20.22 -7.75 -11.27
N ASP A 128 -21.36 -7.43 -10.69
CA ASP A 128 -22.38 -6.52 -11.22
C ASP A 128 -21.93 -5.06 -11.28
N THR A 129 -20.95 -4.70 -10.47
CA THR A 129 -20.31 -3.37 -10.47
C THR A 129 -18.81 -3.48 -10.71
N ILE A 130 -18.18 -2.37 -11.16
CA ILE A 130 -16.71 -2.31 -11.29
C ILE A 130 -16.04 -2.61 -9.96
N LEU A 131 -16.62 -2.16 -8.85
CA LEU A 131 -16.07 -2.38 -7.51
C LEU A 131 -16.17 -3.85 -7.09
N SER A 132 -17.35 -4.47 -7.22
CA SER A 132 -17.56 -5.89 -6.88
C SER A 132 -16.68 -6.79 -7.75
N LYS A 133 -16.64 -6.54 -9.06
CA LYS A 133 -15.79 -7.26 -10.02
C LYS A 133 -14.32 -7.20 -9.61
N ARG A 134 -13.81 -6.00 -9.29
CA ARG A 134 -12.41 -5.80 -8.86
C ARG A 134 -12.11 -6.53 -7.54
N ILE A 135 -12.99 -6.44 -6.54
CA ILE A 135 -12.81 -7.11 -5.25
C ILE A 135 -12.78 -8.63 -5.43
N TYR A 136 -13.73 -9.19 -6.16
CA TYR A 136 -13.81 -10.65 -6.37
C TYR A 136 -12.66 -11.17 -7.25
N ALA A 137 -12.25 -10.43 -8.26
CA ALA A 137 -11.06 -10.76 -9.05
C ALA A 137 -9.80 -10.85 -8.16
N ARG A 138 -9.60 -9.93 -7.22
CA ARG A 138 -8.49 -9.99 -6.24
C ARG A 138 -8.60 -11.19 -5.31
N MET A 139 -9.80 -11.53 -4.84
CA MET A 139 -10.02 -12.74 -4.02
C MET A 139 -9.66 -14.01 -4.78
N MET A 140 -9.98 -14.08 -6.08
CA MET A 140 -9.64 -15.19 -6.94
C MET A 140 -8.15 -15.28 -7.25
N CYS A 141 -7.43 -14.18 -7.26
CA CYS A 141 -5.97 -14.18 -7.37
C CYS A 141 -5.28 -14.59 -6.07
N SER A 142 -5.90 -14.35 -4.91
CA SER A 142 -5.30 -14.60 -3.59
C SER A 142 -5.76 -15.94 -2.97
N TYR A 143 -6.66 -15.91 -2.00
CA TYR A 143 -7.00 -17.09 -1.18
C TYR A 143 -7.84 -18.16 -1.90
N LEU A 144 -8.44 -17.85 -3.04
CA LEU A 144 -9.12 -18.82 -3.92
C LEU A 144 -8.17 -19.42 -4.97
N ASN A 145 -6.91 -19.02 -4.98
CA ASN A 145 -5.90 -19.50 -5.91
C ASN A 145 -4.99 -20.54 -5.26
N GLN A 146 -5.19 -21.80 -5.58
CA GLN A 146 -4.38 -22.90 -5.03
C GLN A 146 -2.88 -22.76 -5.39
N ASN A 147 -2.55 -22.23 -6.57
CA ASN A 147 -1.16 -21.98 -6.96
C ASN A 147 -0.48 -20.97 -6.02
N ARG A 148 -1.24 -19.94 -5.60
CA ARG A 148 -0.77 -18.94 -4.61
C ARG A 148 -0.53 -19.57 -3.24
N ILE A 149 -1.46 -20.41 -2.79
CA ILE A 149 -1.38 -21.08 -1.49
C ILE A 149 -0.16 -22.01 -1.46
N THR A 150 0.08 -22.78 -2.53
CA THR A 150 1.26 -23.64 -2.65
C THR A 150 2.54 -22.83 -2.64
N ALA A 151 2.67 -21.80 -3.47
CA ALA A 151 3.84 -20.95 -3.51
C ALA A 151 4.10 -20.23 -2.17
N PHE A 152 3.04 -19.84 -1.47
CA PHE A 152 3.13 -19.28 -0.12
C PHE A 152 3.70 -20.28 0.88
N LYS A 153 3.18 -21.52 0.90
CA LYS A 153 3.69 -22.59 1.77
C LYS A 153 5.16 -22.88 1.52
N ASP A 154 5.54 -23.01 0.24
CA ASP A 154 6.94 -23.25 -0.15
C ASP A 154 7.86 -22.12 0.32
N LEU A 155 7.40 -20.86 0.19
CA LEU A 155 8.16 -19.71 0.64
C LEU A 155 8.32 -19.69 2.17
N ILE A 156 7.29 -20.02 2.95
CA ILE A 156 7.39 -20.13 4.40
C ILE A 156 8.35 -21.24 4.82
N GLN A 157 8.31 -22.38 4.14
CA GLN A 157 9.18 -23.54 4.42
C GLN A 157 10.65 -23.29 4.03
N SER A 158 10.92 -22.34 3.14
CA SER A 158 12.28 -22.04 2.69
C SER A 158 13.15 -21.32 3.73
N THR A 159 12.58 -20.88 4.85
CA THR A 159 13.31 -20.12 5.88
C THR A 159 12.73 -20.32 7.28
N GLU A 160 13.61 -20.31 8.27
CA GLU A 160 13.25 -20.31 9.69
C GLU A 160 13.29 -18.90 10.31
N ASP A 161 13.59 -17.87 9.52
CA ASP A 161 13.64 -16.49 10.00
C ASP A 161 12.26 -15.97 10.38
N ARG A 162 12.25 -14.91 11.21
CA ARG A 162 11.05 -14.14 11.53
C ARG A 162 10.44 -13.53 10.28
N LEU A 163 9.15 -13.79 10.05
CA LEU A 163 8.43 -13.36 8.85
C LEU A 163 7.29 -12.40 9.20
N LEU A 164 7.12 -11.37 8.40
CA LEU A 164 5.94 -10.51 8.40
C LEU A 164 5.12 -10.77 7.15
N ILE A 165 3.82 -10.98 7.30
CA ILE A 165 2.92 -11.30 6.18
C ILE A 165 1.80 -10.27 6.15
N PHE A 166 1.76 -9.47 5.08
CA PHE A 166 0.69 -8.51 4.87
C PHE A 166 -0.43 -9.11 4.02
N TYR A 167 -1.69 -8.82 4.44
CA TYR A 167 -2.89 -9.33 3.81
C TYR A 167 -4.05 -8.32 3.83
N ASN A 168 -5.07 -8.52 2.99
CA ASN A 168 -6.24 -7.65 2.87
C ASN A 168 -7.51 -8.25 3.50
N PHE A 169 -7.85 -9.50 3.15
CA PHE A 169 -9.13 -10.13 3.45
C PHE A 169 -9.02 -11.08 4.65
N LYS A 170 -10.08 -11.18 5.47
CA LYS A 170 -10.11 -12.12 6.60
C LYS A 170 -9.94 -13.58 6.15
N GLU A 171 -10.48 -13.91 4.99
CA GLU A 171 -10.38 -15.23 4.37
C GLU A 171 -8.93 -15.56 3.99
N GLU A 172 -8.12 -14.58 3.56
CA GLU A 172 -6.69 -14.78 3.33
C GLU A 172 -5.99 -15.28 4.60
N LEU A 173 -6.26 -14.61 5.75
CA LEU A 173 -5.68 -15.03 7.02
C LEU A 173 -6.06 -16.48 7.38
N LYS A 174 -7.35 -16.83 7.21
CA LYS A 174 -7.83 -18.20 7.49
C LYS A 174 -7.10 -19.22 6.62
N THR A 175 -7.03 -18.97 5.31
CA THR A 175 -6.37 -19.86 4.35
C THR A 175 -4.88 -20.00 4.61
N MET A 176 -4.20 -18.90 4.86
CA MET A 176 -2.75 -18.90 5.17
C MET A 176 -2.46 -19.68 6.45
N LYS A 177 -3.24 -19.50 7.51
CA LYS A 177 -3.10 -20.26 8.78
C LYS A 177 -3.24 -21.76 8.53
N THR A 178 -4.28 -22.18 7.83
CA THR A 178 -4.49 -23.59 7.51
C THR A 178 -3.34 -24.16 6.67
N ALA A 179 -2.82 -23.39 5.70
CA ALA A 179 -1.73 -23.84 4.84
C ALA A 179 -0.41 -24.12 5.56
N ILE A 180 -0.19 -23.47 6.72
CA ILE A 180 1.08 -23.58 7.48
C ILE A 180 0.91 -24.23 8.86
N GLU A 181 -0.28 -24.73 9.18
CA GLU A 181 -0.61 -25.29 10.51
C GLU A 181 0.38 -26.39 10.94
N GLU A 182 0.77 -27.25 10.03
CA GLU A 182 1.72 -28.35 10.28
C GLU A 182 3.14 -27.90 10.65
N LEU A 183 3.52 -26.64 10.36
CA LEU A 183 4.86 -26.13 10.64
C LEU A 183 5.06 -25.79 12.13
N ASN A 184 3.98 -25.70 12.91
CA ASN A 184 3.98 -25.41 14.35
C ASN A 184 4.84 -24.18 14.76
N ARG A 185 5.03 -23.21 13.85
CA ARG A 185 5.78 -21.97 14.13
C ARG A 185 4.93 -21.02 15.00
N PRO A 186 5.56 -20.27 15.92
CA PRO A 186 4.87 -19.29 16.77
C PRO A 186 4.22 -18.19 15.92
N LEU A 187 2.95 -17.88 16.20
CA LEU A 187 2.16 -16.92 15.43
C LEU A 187 1.82 -15.66 16.21
N SER A 188 1.91 -14.52 15.54
CA SER A 188 1.44 -13.20 16.00
C SER A 188 0.43 -12.61 15.02
N PHE A 189 -0.47 -11.76 15.53
CA PHE A 189 -1.57 -11.20 14.74
C PHE A 189 -1.77 -9.71 15.04
N VAL A 190 -1.87 -8.91 13.97
CA VAL A 190 -2.29 -7.52 14.07
C VAL A 190 -3.36 -7.23 13.01
N ASN A 191 -4.58 -7.04 13.44
CA ASN A 191 -5.72 -6.71 12.62
C ASN A 191 -6.68 -5.77 13.38
N GLY A 192 -7.88 -5.52 12.84
CA GLY A 192 -8.87 -4.63 13.47
C GLY A 192 -9.42 -5.13 14.82
N GLU A 193 -9.23 -6.40 15.16
CA GLU A 193 -9.77 -7.05 16.36
C GLU A 193 -8.67 -7.42 17.36
N THR A 194 -7.48 -7.74 16.87
CA THR A 194 -6.38 -8.29 17.68
C THR A 194 -5.08 -7.52 17.42
N LYS A 195 -4.36 -7.22 18.50
CA LYS A 195 -2.97 -6.77 18.45
C LYS A 195 -2.15 -7.62 19.42
N ASP A 196 -1.65 -8.74 18.93
CA ASP A 196 -0.79 -9.67 19.68
C ASP A 196 0.54 -9.84 18.96
N LEU A 197 1.61 -9.37 19.59
CA LEU A 197 2.97 -9.45 19.08
C LEU A 197 3.89 -10.32 19.98
N ARG A 198 3.34 -11.13 20.88
CA ARG A 198 4.15 -11.93 21.82
C ARG A 198 5.09 -12.87 21.08
N ALA A 199 4.58 -13.68 20.15
CA ALA A 199 5.43 -14.58 19.38
C ALA A 199 6.47 -13.80 18.55
N TYR A 200 6.11 -12.64 18.00
CA TYR A 200 7.05 -11.77 17.31
C TYR A 200 8.20 -11.30 18.21
N GLU A 201 7.91 -10.93 19.44
CA GLU A 201 8.93 -10.44 20.38
C GLU A 201 9.81 -11.54 20.93
N GLU A 202 9.24 -12.71 21.23
CA GLU A 202 9.87 -13.80 21.98
C GLU A 202 10.58 -14.83 21.08
N SER A 203 10.14 -15.02 19.82
CA SER A 203 10.64 -16.06 18.94
C SER A 203 11.29 -15.54 17.67
N SER A 204 12.47 -16.04 17.32
CA SER A 204 13.22 -15.65 16.13
C SER A 204 12.65 -16.24 14.84
N ASP A 205 11.85 -17.29 14.92
CA ASP A 205 11.22 -18.01 13.82
C ASP A 205 9.72 -17.72 13.67
N SER A 206 9.20 -16.72 14.40
CA SER A 206 7.79 -16.40 14.41
C SER A 206 7.25 -15.90 13.07
N ILE A 207 5.97 -16.14 12.82
CA ILE A 207 5.23 -15.62 11.68
C ILE A 207 4.19 -14.62 12.18
N THR A 208 4.28 -13.38 11.69
CA THR A 208 3.36 -12.31 12.09
C THR A 208 2.45 -11.92 10.94
N PHE A 209 1.15 -12.11 11.11
CA PHE A 209 0.13 -11.71 10.15
C PHE A 209 -0.36 -10.29 10.43
N LEU A 210 -0.28 -9.45 9.42
CA LEU A 210 -0.55 -8.01 9.50
C LEU A 210 -1.60 -7.62 8.48
N GLN A 211 -2.81 -7.28 8.93
CA GLN A 211 -3.78 -6.65 8.05
C GLN A 211 -3.32 -5.24 7.71
N TYR A 212 -3.28 -4.86 6.42
CA TYR A 212 -2.66 -3.61 5.98
C TYR A 212 -3.07 -2.37 6.79
N GLN A 213 -4.34 -2.20 7.09
CA GLN A 213 -4.81 -1.02 7.82
C GLN A 213 -4.30 -0.97 9.27
N ALA A 214 -4.22 -2.11 9.93
CA ALA A 214 -3.75 -2.21 11.31
C ALA A 214 -2.21 -2.30 11.38
N GLY A 215 -1.60 -3.08 10.48
CA GLY A 215 -0.17 -3.33 10.47
C GLY A 215 0.67 -2.16 9.95
N ALA A 216 0.11 -1.28 9.10
CA ALA A 216 0.81 -0.12 8.59
C ALA A 216 0.94 1.03 9.60
N MET A 217 0.24 0.99 10.73
CA MET A 217 0.22 2.07 11.71
C MET A 217 1.08 1.80 12.95
N GLY A 218 2.11 2.62 13.16
CA GLY A 218 2.80 2.81 14.44
C GLY A 218 3.59 1.62 15.03
N LEU A 219 3.78 0.52 14.28
CA LEU A 219 4.51 -0.65 14.77
C LEU A 219 6.01 -0.55 14.48
N ASN A 220 6.81 -1.08 15.41
CA ASN A 220 8.25 -1.24 15.27
C ASN A 220 8.54 -2.72 15.02
N LEU A 221 8.82 -3.09 13.77
CA LEU A 221 8.97 -4.50 13.38
C LEU A 221 10.35 -4.78 12.76
N GLN A 222 11.38 -4.03 13.18
CA GLN A 222 12.75 -4.16 12.66
C GLN A 222 13.52 -5.38 13.18
N LYS A 223 12.95 -6.19 14.09
CA LYS A 223 13.51 -7.51 14.40
C LYS A 223 13.34 -8.51 13.25
N ALA A 224 12.41 -8.25 12.33
CA ALA A 224 12.26 -9.00 11.09
C ALA A 224 12.92 -8.23 9.95
N ASN A 225 13.43 -8.96 8.97
CA ASN A 225 13.98 -8.40 7.74
C ASN A 225 13.33 -9.00 6.47
N LYS A 226 12.38 -9.92 6.63
CA LYS A 226 11.64 -10.56 5.54
C LYS A 226 10.16 -10.27 5.62
N VAL A 227 9.61 -9.74 4.54
CA VAL A 227 8.21 -9.35 4.44
C VAL A 227 7.59 -10.04 3.22
N ILE A 228 6.43 -10.64 3.41
CA ILE A 228 5.64 -11.29 2.35
C ILE A 228 4.36 -10.49 2.17
N TYR A 229 4.11 -10.03 0.97
CA TYR A 229 2.84 -9.47 0.54
C TYR A 229 2.03 -10.57 -0.14
N PHE A 230 1.14 -11.23 0.63
CA PHE A 230 0.31 -12.33 0.13
C PHE A 230 -0.71 -11.86 -0.90
N GLY A 231 -1.29 -10.68 -0.68
CA GLY A 231 -2.12 -9.98 -1.64
C GLY A 231 -1.79 -8.50 -1.64
N LEU A 232 -1.70 -7.87 -2.80
CA LEU A 232 -1.39 -6.45 -2.93
C LEU A 232 -2.57 -5.58 -2.46
N THR A 233 -2.27 -4.49 -1.75
CA THR A 233 -3.24 -3.43 -1.48
C THR A 233 -3.27 -2.42 -2.62
N ASP A 234 -4.43 -1.88 -2.95
CA ASP A 234 -4.58 -0.78 -3.91
C ASP A 234 -4.29 0.61 -3.30
N ARG A 235 -3.94 0.64 -2.01
CA ARG A 235 -3.59 1.86 -1.28
C ARG A 235 -2.08 2.01 -1.15
N SER A 236 -1.49 2.81 -2.04
CA SER A 236 -0.04 3.06 -2.08
C SER A 236 0.52 3.56 -0.74
N GLU A 237 -0.24 4.36 0.01
CA GLU A 237 0.13 4.81 1.33
C GLU A 237 0.37 3.65 2.31
N LEU A 238 -0.54 2.68 2.36
CA LEU A 238 -0.41 1.51 3.23
C LEU A 238 0.75 0.62 2.80
N PHE A 239 0.95 0.46 1.49
CA PHE A 239 2.05 -0.32 0.93
C PHE A 239 3.40 0.30 1.31
N GLU A 240 3.60 1.60 1.09
CA GLU A 240 4.84 2.29 1.46
C GLU A 240 5.07 2.33 2.98
N GLN A 241 4.00 2.54 3.77
CA GLN A 241 4.11 2.48 5.22
C GLN A 241 4.48 1.07 5.72
N SER A 242 3.98 0.01 5.08
CA SER A 242 4.31 -1.37 5.46
C SER A 242 5.79 -1.69 5.28
N LYS A 243 6.44 -1.24 4.21
CA LYS A 243 7.88 -1.38 3.99
C LYS A 243 8.69 -0.70 5.11
N LYS A 244 8.25 0.48 5.55
CA LYS A 244 8.90 1.25 6.62
C LYS A 244 8.70 0.65 8.03
N ARG A 245 7.99 -0.48 8.19
CA ARG A 245 7.91 -1.19 9.48
C ARG A 245 9.18 -1.95 9.81
N VAL A 246 9.88 -2.44 8.80
CA VAL A 246 11.15 -3.16 8.93
C VAL A 246 12.36 -2.30 8.56
N HIS A 247 12.29 -1.53 7.48
CA HIS A 247 13.37 -0.67 7.01
C HIS A 247 13.34 0.68 7.73
N ARG A 248 13.97 0.70 8.91
CA ARG A 248 14.00 1.84 9.83
C ARG A 248 15.19 1.77 10.76
N ILE A 249 15.40 2.79 11.59
CA ILE A 249 16.46 2.85 12.61
C ILE A 249 16.39 1.59 13.48
N GLY A 250 17.54 0.94 13.64
CA GLY A 250 17.67 -0.32 14.39
C GLY A 250 17.54 -1.58 13.53
N GLN A 251 17.37 -1.42 12.20
CA GLN A 251 17.54 -2.52 11.25
C GLN A 251 19.01 -2.57 10.80
N ASP A 252 19.66 -3.69 10.97
CA ASP A 252 21.05 -3.96 10.62
C ASP A 252 21.20 -5.04 9.53
N GLN A 253 20.10 -5.66 9.12
CA GLN A 253 20.08 -6.71 8.12
C GLN A 253 19.43 -6.23 6.82
N LYS A 254 19.92 -6.76 5.69
CA LYS A 254 19.28 -6.56 4.37
C LYS A 254 17.81 -6.96 4.42
N CYS A 255 16.92 -6.09 3.92
CA CYS A 255 15.49 -6.31 3.93
C CYS A 255 15.00 -6.94 2.62
N PHE A 256 14.20 -7.99 2.73
CA PHE A 256 13.62 -8.71 1.59
C PHE A 256 12.10 -8.55 1.59
N TYR A 257 11.57 -8.15 0.43
CA TYR A 257 10.13 -7.96 0.22
C TYR A 257 9.66 -8.89 -0.88
N TYR A 258 8.94 -9.94 -0.52
CA TYR A 258 8.37 -10.91 -1.45
C TYR A 258 6.98 -10.45 -1.84
N ILE A 259 6.79 -10.08 -3.11
CA ILE A 259 5.52 -9.63 -3.65
C ILE A 259 4.89 -10.79 -4.43
N MET A 260 3.83 -11.37 -3.89
CA MET A 260 3.08 -12.43 -4.56
C MET A 260 1.98 -11.83 -5.43
N PHE A 261 1.97 -12.13 -6.72
CA PHE A 261 0.91 -11.67 -7.62
C PHE A 261 0.76 -12.59 -8.84
N CYS A 262 -0.37 -12.45 -9.54
CA CYS A 262 -0.68 -13.15 -10.78
C CYS A 262 -0.47 -12.20 -11.96
N PRO A 263 0.57 -12.40 -12.81
CA PRO A 263 0.73 -11.64 -14.04
C PRO A 263 -0.48 -11.81 -14.99
N GLY A 264 -0.83 -10.76 -15.74
CA GLY A 264 -1.98 -10.72 -16.64
C GLY A 264 -3.33 -10.64 -15.92
N THR A 265 -3.35 -10.17 -14.68
CA THR A 265 -4.58 -10.01 -13.88
C THR A 265 -4.69 -8.62 -13.27
N VAL A 266 -5.79 -8.35 -12.56
CA VAL A 266 -6.00 -7.09 -11.82
C VAL A 266 -4.88 -6.78 -10.82
N GLU A 267 -4.07 -7.77 -10.41
CA GLU A 267 -2.95 -7.54 -9.49
C GLU A 267 -1.76 -6.89 -10.18
N GLU A 268 -1.54 -7.15 -11.47
CA GLU A 268 -0.53 -6.46 -12.26
C GLU A 268 -0.84 -4.97 -12.40
N ASP A 269 -2.11 -4.63 -12.68
CA ASP A 269 -2.56 -3.24 -12.71
C ASP A 269 -2.39 -2.55 -11.35
N ILE A 270 -2.63 -3.28 -10.26
CA ILE A 270 -2.42 -2.77 -8.90
C ILE A 270 -0.92 -2.52 -8.67
N LEU A 271 -0.04 -3.46 -9.01
CA LEU A 271 1.41 -3.33 -8.84
C LEU A 271 1.93 -2.12 -9.62
N HIS A 272 1.56 -2.00 -10.90
CA HIS A 272 1.92 -0.85 -11.74
C HIS A 272 1.45 0.48 -11.12
N THR A 273 0.20 0.53 -10.63
CA THR A 273 -0.32 1.72 -9.94
C THR A 273 0.47 2.05 -8.66
N LEU A 274 0.93 1.06 -7.91
CA LEU A 274 1.74 1.27 -6.71
C LEU A 274 3.12 1.85 -7.07
N GLU A 275 3.72 1.39 -8.15
CA GLU A 275 4.99 1.88 -8.68
C GLU A 275 4.89 3.31 -9.19
N GLU A 276 3.91 3.63 -10.03
CA GLU A 276 3.67 4.99 -10.51
C GLU A 276 3.46 5.99 -9.36
N ARG A 277 2.69 5.62 -8.35
CA ARG A 277 2.43 6.49 -7.21
C ARG A 277 3.65 6.70 -6.32
N LYS A 278 4.59 5.75 -6.30
CA LYS A 278 5.90 5.94 -5.71
C LYS A 278 6.69 6.99 -6.47
N ASP A 279 6.67 6.96 -7.80
CA ASP A 279 7.42 7.89 -8.64
C ASP A 279 6.97 9.34 -8.45
N TYR A 280 5.67 9.62 -8.31
CA TYR A 280 5.19 10.97 -7.97
C TYR A 280 5.75 11.50 -6.64
N THR A 281 5.91 10.64 -5.65
CA THR A 281 6.53 11.03 -4.38
C THR A 281 8.03 11.30 -4.57
N ASP A 282 8.73 10.45 -5.31
CA ASP A 282 10.17 10.59 -5.60
C ASP A 282 10.46 11.82 -6.47
N GLU A 283 9.59 12.19 -7.39
CA GLU A 283 9.70 13.44 -8.16
C GLU A 283 9.64 14.69 -7.28
N LEU A 284 8.77 14.70 -6.26
CA LEU A 284 8.75 15.79 -5.28
C LEU A 284 10.10 15.91 -4.56
N PHE A 285 10.71 14.81 -4.17
CA PHE A 285 12.01 14.79 -3.51
C PHE A 285 13.14 15.27 -4.44
N LYS A 286 13.21 14.77 -5.67
CA LYS A 286 14.28 15.15 -6.63
C LYS A 286 14.34 16.66 -6.93
N ALA A 287 13.20 17.31 -7.04
CA ALA A 287 13.14 18.74 -7.31
C ALA A 287 13.62 19.60 -6.14
N TYR A 288 13.61 19.08 -4.94
CA TYR A 288 14.09 19.76 -3.74
C TYR A 288 15.61 19.77 -3.65
N GLN A 289 16.27 18.67 -4.05
CA GLN A 289 17.74 18.53 -4.03
C GLN A 289 18.44 19.52 -4.97
N GLN A 290 17.85 19.82 -6.13
CA GLN A 290 18.43 20.75 -7.09
C GLN A 290 18.49 22.21 -6.62
N LYS A 291 17.77 22.58 -5.56
CA LYS A 291 17.75 23.94 -5.00
C LYS A 291 18.59 24.14 -3.74
N GLY A 292 18.98 23.06 -3.06
CA GLY A 292 19.83 23.12 -1.87
C GLY A 292 21.32 23.32 -2.16
N ASN A 293 21.71 23.26 -3.44
CA ASN A 293 23.09 23.45 -3.91
C ASN A 293 23.33 24.81 -4.62
N ARG A 294 22.53 25.83 -4.29
CA ARG A 294 22.77 27.21 -4.71
C ARG A 294 22.86 28.14 -3.51
#